data_d0c31805c6ff952c8e0fe894acb2ea6f
#
_entry.id   d0c31805c6ff952c8e0fe894acb2ea6f
#
_cell.length_a   1.000
_cell.length_b   1.000
_cell.length_c   1.000
_cell.angle_alpha   90.00
_cell.angle_beta   90.00
_cell.angle_gamma   90.00
#
_symmetry.space_group_name_H-M   'P 1'
#
loop_
_entity.id
_entity.type
_entity.pdbx_description
1 polymer ?
#
loop_
_entity_poly.entity_id
_entity_poly.type
_entity_poly.pdbx_seq_one_letter_code
_entity_poly.pdbx_strand_id
1 'polypeptide(L)'
;MIPEVRPCFDFPQNNPHHCYDVWEHITHSVDNIRPDPLLRLVMLLHDIGKPDMFFTDESGMAHFKKHQFKSAEYDQILRRMKSDNYTRERACALIAEHDTRFPPNRKCVAKFISKYDMQFFMDYLEIRRADTLAQSNYKRAEKLAALDEMAKIAIQLEEENACLKLSDLAINGRDAAALGLKGKAIGDALKQTLAAVNERGALLGFIRENCAAESGCADE
;
A
#
# COMPACT_ATOMS: atom_id res chain seq x y z
N MET A 1 4.67 -21.54 -18.40
CA MET A 1 3.25 -21.76 -18.03
C MET A 1 3.14 -21.65 -16.49
N ILE A 2 2.11 -21.00 -15.98
CA ILE A 2 1.84 -20.82 -14.55
C ILE A 2 0.60 -21.66 -14.19
N PRO A 3 0.78 -22.94 -13.84
CA PRO A 3 -0.35 -23.85 -13.57
C PRO A 3 -1.15 -23.44 -12.33
N GLU A 4 -0.54 -22.66 -11.43
CA GLU A 4 -1.14 -22.15 -10.19
C GLU A 4 -2.33 -21.21 -10.43
N VAL A 5 -2.48 -20.64 -11.63
CA VAL A 5 -3.65 -19.81 -11.98
C VAL A 5 -4.88 -20.66 -12.30
N ARG A 6 -4.71 -21.97 -12.57
CA ARG A 6 -5.81 -22.83 -13.00
C ARG A 6 -7.00 -22.88 -12.05
N PRO A 7 -6.82 -22.92 -10.71
CA PRO A 7 -7.94 -22.87 -9.77
C PRO A 7 -8.75 -21.56 -9.80
N CYS A 8 -8.22 -20.50 -10.42
CA CYS A 8 -8.90 -19.21 -10.51
C CYS A 8 -9.96 -19.13 -11.61
N PHE A 9 -9.88 -20.01 -12.63
CA PHE A 9 -10.83 -20.05 -13.75
C PHE A 9 -12.20 -20.47 -13.26
N ASP A 10 -13.24 -19.76 -13.70
CA ASP A 10 -14.63 -20.01 -13.34
C ASP A 10 -14.88 -20.04 -11.82
N PHE A 11 -13.98 -19.45 -11.00
CA PHE A 11 -14.09 -19.42 -9.56
C PHE A 11 -14.92 -18.22 -9.09
N PRO A 12 -16.18 -18.41 -8.66
CA PRO A 12 -17.10 -17.31 -8.35
C PRO A 12 -16.70 -16.57 -7.07
N GLN A 13 -16.84 -15.26 -7.07
CA GLN A 13 -16.49 -14.45 -5.90
C GLN A 13 -17.68 -14.10 -4.99
N ASN A 14 -18.93 -14.25 -5.44
CA ASN A 14 -20.19 -14.15 -4.68
C ASN A 14 -20.20 -13.12 -3.56
N ASN A 15 -19.74 -11.88 -3.84
CA ASN A 15 -19.85 -10.77 -2.91
C ASN A 15 -20.02 -9.43 -3.67
N PRO A 16 -20.59 -8.38 -3.02
CA PRO A 16 -20.95 -7.13 -3.71
C PRO A 16 -19.78 -6.38 -4.34
N HIS A 17 -18.56 -6.63 -3.89
CA HIS A 17 -17.36 -5.96 -4.40
C HIS A 17 -16.90 -6.49 -5.75
N HIS A 18 -17.32 -7.70 -6.15
CA HIS A 18 -16.85 -8.36 -7.35
C HIS A 18 -17.99 -8.62 -8.33
N CYS A 19 -17.74 -8.40 -9.63
CA CYS A 19 -18.66 -8.65 -10.73
C CYS A 19 -18.13 -9.71 -11.72
N TYR A 20 -16.92 -10.18 -11.50
CA TYR A 20 -16.19 -11.15 -12.29
C TYR A 20 -15.84 -12.37 -11.46
N ASP A 21 -15.52 -13.51 -12.09
CA ASP A 21 -14.81 -14.59 -11.43
C ASP A 21 -13.37 -14.16 -11.05
N VAL A 22 -12.60 -15.03 -10.37
CA VAL A 22 -11.25 -14.65 -9.93
C VAL A 22 -10.32 -14.40 -11.11
N TRP A 23 -10.40 -15.23 -12.17
CA TRP A 23 -9.52 -15.10 -13.31
C TRP A 23 -9.85 -13.87 -14.17
N GLU A 24 -11.12 -13.65 -14.45
CA GLU A 24 -11.58 -12.45 -15.16
C GLU A 24 -11.17 -11.18 -14.41
N HIS A 25 -11.34 -11.16 -13.08
CA HIS A 25 -10.87 -10.06 -12.23
C HIS A 25 -9.37 -9.83 -12.36
N ILE A 26 -8.55 -10.89 -12.31
CA ILE A 26 -7.09 -10.80 -12.49
C ILE A 26 -6.76 -10.19 -13.86
N THR A 27 -7.38 -10.66 -14.94
CA THR A 27 -7.09 -10.16 -16.29
C THR A 27 -7.48 -8.70 -16.46
N HIS A 28 -8.66 -8.29 -15.98
CA HIS A 28 -9.07 -6.89 -15.97
C HIS A 28 -8.14 -6.01 -15.11
N SER A 29 -7.63 -6.53 -14.01
CA SER A 29 -6.65 -5.80 -13.18
C SER A 29 -5.32 -5.58 -13.91
N VAL A 30 -4.86 -6.57 -14.68
CA VAL A 30 -3.66 -6.44 -15.53
C VAL A 30 -3.87 -5.42 -16.67
N ASP A 31 -5.08 -5.33 -17.22
CA ASP A 31 -5.40 -4.36 -18.27
C ASP A 31 -5.47 -2.92 -17.73
N ASN A 32 -5.89 -2.75 -16.48
CA ASN A 32 -6.06 -1.45 -15.84
C ASN A 32 -4.74 -0.84 -15.32
N ILE A 33 -3.62 -1.58 -15.28
CA ILE A 33 -2.34 -1.07 -14.79
C ILE A 33 -1.44 -0.63 -15.94
N ARG A 34 -0.55 0.36 -15.70
CA ARG A 34 0.42 0.80 -16.71
C ARG A 34 1.26 -0.39 -17.23
N PRO A 35 1.84 -0.30 -18.43
CA PRO A 35 2.61 -1.39 -19.06
C PRO A 35 4.02 -1.52 -18.45
N ASP A 36 4.10 -1.67 -17.13
CA ASP A 36 5.29 -1.97 -16.37
C ASP A 36 5.37 -3.47 -16.11
N PRO A 37 6.47 -4.16 -16.45
CA PRO A 37 6.58 -5.61 -16.29
C PRO A 37 6.41 -6.09 -14.85
N LEU A 38 6.96 -5.36 -13.87
CA LEU A 38 6.82 -5.72 -12.45
C LEU A 38 5.37 -5.58 -11.98
N LEU A 39 4.73 -4.45 -12.28
CA LEU A 39 3.36 -4.19 -11.82
C LEU A 39 2.35 -5.13 -12.49
N ARG A 40 2.50 -5.42 -13.79
CA ARG A 40 1.67 -6.41 -14.48
C ARG A 40 1.85 -7.81 -13.92
N LEU A 41 3.09 -8.16 -13.56
CA LEU A 41 3.37 -9.44 -12.90
C LEU A 41 2.73 -9.52 -11.51
N VAL A 42 2.78 -8.44 -10.74
CA VAL A 42 2.08 -8.33 -9.45
C VAL A 42 0.57 -8.50 -9.64
N MET A 43 -0.04 -7.79 -10.60
CA MET A 43 -1.48 -7.91 -10.87
C MET A 43 -1.86 -9.31 -11.37
N LEU A 44 -1.01 -9.98 -12.16
CA LEU A 44 -1.27 -11.36 -12.58
C LEU A 44 -1.30 -12.34 -11.39
N LEU A 45 -0.54 -12.06 -10.33
CA LEU A 45 -0.35 -12.98 -9.21
C LEU A 45 -1.08 -12.55 -7.92
N HIS A 46 -1.62 -11.32 -7.83
CA HIS A 46 -2.12 -10.76 -6.56
C HIS A 46 -3.23 -11.60 -5.91
N ASP A 47 -4.09 -12.21 -6.70
CA ASP A 47 -5.31 -12.90 -6.28
C ASP A 47 -5.28 -14.43 -6.49
N ILE A 48 -4.18 -15.00 -6.95
CA ILE A 48 -4.10 -16.45 -7.23
C ILE A 48 -4.27 -17.32 -5.97
N GLY A 49 -4.12 -16.76 -4.78
CA GLY A 49 -4.37 -17.44 -3.51
C GLY A 49 -5.82 -17.42 -3.06
N LYS A 50 -6.75 -16.75 -3.77
CA LYS A 50 -8.17 -16.70 -3.38
C LYS A 50 -8.84 -18.07 -3.29
N PRO A 51 -8.67 -18.98 -4.26
CA PRO A 51 -9.29 -20.29 -4.17
C PRO A 51 -8.87 -21.09 -2.91
N ASP A 52 -7.60 -20.96 -2.49
CA ASP A 52 -7.07 -21.66 -1.30
C ASP A 52 -7.61 -21.07 0.02
N MET A 53 -8.05 -19.80 0.00
CA MET A 53 -8.50 -19.06 1.18
C MET A 53 -10.01 -18.83 1.21
N PHE A 54 -10.73 -19.50 0.32
CA PHE A 54 -12.18 -19.38 0.18
C PHE A 54 -12.92 -19.97 1.38
N PHE A 55 -13.90 -19.21 1.87
CA PHE A 55 -14.95 -19.72 2.74
C PHE A 55 -16.23 -18.91 2.58
N THR A 56 -17.36 -19.46 2.94
CA THR A 56 -18.65 -18.77 2.96
C THR A 56 -19.12 -18.55 4.40
N ASP A 57 -19.73 -17.40 4.67
CA ASP A 57 -20.41 -17.15 5.93
C ASP A 57 -21.83 -17.73 5.93
N GLU A 58 -22.56 -17.57 7.05
CA GLU A 58 -23.93 -18.06 7.23
C GLU A 58 -24.93 -17.47 6.22
N SER A 59 -24.64 -16.31 5.63
CA SER A 59 -25.45 -15.68 4.59
C SER A 59 -25.16 -16.21 3.18
N GLY A 60 -24.15 -17.07 3.02
CA GLY A 60 -23.66 -17.56 1.73
C GLY A 60 -22.71 -16.60 1.03
N MET A 61 -22.28 -15.51 1.68
CA MET A 61 -21.32 -14.57 1.12
C MET A 61 -19.90 -15.15 1.12
N ALA A 62 -19.21 -15.01 0.00
CA ALA A 62 -17.83 -15.47 -0.16
C ALA A 62 -16.82 -14.53 0.51
N HIS A 63 -15.84 -15.11 1.17
CA HIS A 63 -14.74 -14.44 1.82
C HIS A 63 -13.40 -15.10 1.45
N PHE A 64 -12.34 -14.27 1.37
CA PHE A 64 -10.99 -14.67 0.98
C PHE A 64 -9.94 -14.09 1.93
N LYS A 65 -10.21 -14.13 3.24
CA LYS A 65 -9.34 -13.49 4.24
C LYS A 65 -7.89 -13.99 4.15
N LYS A 66 -6.95 -13.04 4.09
CA LYS A 66 -5.51 -13.30 4.00
C LYS A 66 -5.04 -13.91 2.68
N HIS A 67 -5.86 -13.89 1.62
CA HIS A 67 -5.48 -14.39 0.29
C HIS A 67 -4.20 -13.70 -0.23
N GLN A 68 -3.98 -12.42 0.10
CA GLN A 68 -2.79 -11.67 -0.31
C GLN A 68 -1.49 -12.31 0.21
N PHE A 69 -1.48 -12.83 1.42
CA PHE A 69 -0.31 -13.53 1.96
C PHE A 69 -0.15 -14.90 1.28
N LYS A 70 -1.26 -15.59 1.04
CA LYS A 70 -1.23 -16.86 0.30
C LYS A 70 -0.74 -16.65 -1.13
N SER A 71 -1.18 -15.61 -1.81
CA SER A 71 -0.68 -15.24 -3.14
C SER A 71 0.82 -14.93 -3.12
N ALA A 72 1.33 -14.26 -2.09
CA ALA A 72 2.75 -13.97 -1.94
C ALA A 72 3.62 -15.22 -1.68
N GLU A 73 3.05 -16.30 -1.12
CA GLU A 73 3.75 -17.59 -0.94
C GLU A 73 4.07 -18.29 -2.27
N TYR A 74 3.43 -17.90 -3.37
CA TYR A 74 3.72 -18.43 -4.69
C TYR A 74 5.01 -17.85 -5.33
N ASP A 75 5.98 -17.39 -4.53
CA ASP A 75 7.28 -16.87 -5.00
C ASP A 75 8.05 -17.89 -5.85
N GLN A 76 7.77 -19.19 -5.67
CA GLN A 76 8.28 -20.28 -6.50
C GLN A 76 7.96 -20.10 -7.99
N ILE A 77 6.84 -19.42 -8.35
CA ILE A 77 6.53 -19.05 -9.73
C ILE A 77 7.64 -18.17 -10.28
N LEU A 78 8.00 -17.12 -9.53
CA LEU A 78 9.02 -16.15 -9.91
C LEU A 78 10.42 -16.78 -9.99
N ARG A 79 10.73 -17.72 -9.08
CA ARG A 79 11.97 -18.52 -9.14
C ARG A 79 12.03 -19.38 -10.40
N ARG A 80 10.92 -20.05 -10.73
CA ARG A 80 10.79 -20.87 -11.92
C ARG A 80 10.92 -20.04 -13.20
N MET A 81 10.44 -18.80 -13.19
CA MET A 81 10.61 -17.80 -14.24
C MET A 81 12.02 -17.19 -14.30
N LYS A 82 12.92 -17.58 -13.38
CA LYS A 82 14.29 -17.04 -13.24
C LYS A 82 14.32 -15.52 -13.02
N SER A 83 13.32 -14.96 -12.33
CA SER A 83 13.32 -13.57 -11.90
C SER A 83 14.49 -13.34 -10.94
N ASP A 84 15.14 -12.17 -11.04
CA ASP A 84 16.17 -11.76 -10.10
C ASP A 84 15.62 -11.56 -8.67
N ASN A 85 16.48 -11.49 -7.69
CA ASN A 85 16.08 -11.39 -6.29
C ASN A 85 15.30 -10.12 -5.99
N TYR A 86 15.72 -8.97 -6.55
CA TYR A 86 15.06 -7.69 -6.34
C TYR A 86 13.62 -7.72 -6.86
N THR A 87 13.44 -8.14 -8.11
CA THR A 87 12.10 -8.26 -8.73
C THR A 87 11.21 -9.20 -7.93
N ARG A 88 11.74 -10.34 -7.49
CA ARG A 88 10.98 -11.32 -6.70
C ARG A 88 10.54 -10.77 -5.35
N GLU A 89 11.48 -10.21 -4.58
CA GLU A 89 11.20 -9.66 -3.24
C GLU A 89 10.21 -8.51 -3.31
N ARG A 90 10.39 -7.59 -4.28
CA ARG A 90 9.48 -6.46 -4.48
C ARG A 90 8.09 -6.91 -4.92
N ALA A 91 8.00 -7.85 -5.86
CA ALA A 91 6.71 -8.41 -6.29
C ALA A 91 5.96 -9.08 -5.13
N CYS A 92 6.62 -9.95 -4.37
CA CYS A 92 6.02 -10.61 -3.22
C CYS A 92 5.55 -9.62 -2.14
N ALA A 93 6.34 -8.57 -1.88
CA ALA A 93 5.96 -7.54 -0.93
C ALA A 93 4.73 -6.73 -1.40
N LEU A 94 4.69 -6.33 -2.68
CA LEU A 94 3.54 -5.64 -3.27
C LEU A 94 2.29 -6.52 -3.27
N ILE A 95 2.42 -7.81 -3.59
CA ILE A 95 1.31 -8.78 -3.50
C ILE A 95 0.82 -8.90 -2.06
N ALA A 96 1.71 -9.01 -1.07
CA ALA A 96 1.31 -9.11 0.34
C ALA A 96 0.59 -7.86 0.85
N GLU A 97 0.91 -6.68 0.31
CA GLU A 97 0.31 -5.41 0.72
C GLU A 97 -0.89 -4.97 -0.12
N HIS A 98 -1.19 -5.61 -1.25
CA HIS A 98 -2.20 -5.09 -2.19
C HIS A 98 -3.60 -4.90 -1.58
N ASP A 99 -4.01 -5.70 -0.59
CA ASP A 99 -5.30 -5.55 0.10
C ASP A 99 -5.17 -4.85 1.48
N THR A 100 -3.99 -4.36 1.84
CA THR A 100 -3.79 -3.58 3.07
C THR A 100 -4.56 -2.26 2.97
N ARG A 101 -5.37 -1.96 4.00
CA ARG A 101 -6.23 -0.76 4.06
C ARG A 101 -5.94 0.03 5.32
N PHE A 102 -5.82 1.33 5.14
CA PHE A 102 -5.67 2.29 6.25
C PHE A 102 -6.27 3.63 5.84
N PRO A 103 -6.61 4.50 6.82
CA PRO A 103 -7.21 5.80 6.52
C PRO A 103 -6.22 6.71 5.77
N PRO A 104 -6.71 7.57 4.84
CA PRO A 104 -5.90 8.52 4.09
C PRO A 104 -5.51 9.71 4.97
N ASN A 105 -4.59 9.49 5.90
CA ASN A 105 -4.02 10.54 6.74
C ASN A 105 -2.49 10.47 6.74
N ARG A 106 -1.87 11.62 7.03
CA ARG A 106 -0.42 11.81 6.99
C ARG A 106 0.33 10.76 7.82
N LYS A 107 -0.14 10.45 9.01
CA LYS A 107 0.50 9.48 9.90
C LYS A 107 0.57 8.07 9.30
N CYS A 108 -0.53 7.60 8.73
CA CYS A 108 -0.61 6.27 8.12
C CYS A 108 0.21 6.19 6.84
N VAL A 109 0.13 7.22 5.99
CA VAL A 109 0.91 7.32 4.74
C VAL A 109 2.41 7.38 5.05
N ALA A 110 2.84 8.27 5.94
CA ALA A 110 4.24 8.37 6.36
C ALA A 110 4.77 7.05 6.95
N LYS A 111 3.97 6.38 7.78
CA LYS A 111 4.33 5.07 8.35
C LYS A 111 4.52 4.00 7.28
N PHE A 112 3.65 3.98 6.26
CA PHE A 112 3.76 3.00 5.17
C PHE A 112 5.00 3.28 4.31
N ILE A 113 5.23 4.55 3.94
CA ILE A 113 6.43 4.96 3.20
C ILE A 113 7.70 4.66 4.00
N SER A 114 7.70 4.90 5.31
CA SER A 114 8.82 4.57 6.21
C SER A 114 9.15 3.08 6.25
N LYS A 115 8.14 2.22 6.12
CA LYS A 115 8.31 0.74 6.12
C LYS A 115 9.01 0.25 4.85
N TYR A 116 8.72 0.87 3.73
CA TYR A 116 9.20 0.47 2.42
C TYR A 116 10.07 1.58 1.80
N ASP A 117 9.49 2.36 0.89
CA ASP A 117 10.01 3.57 0.26
C ASP A 117 8.86 4.32 -0.45
N MET A 118 9.12 5.53 -0.97
CA MET A 118 8.16 6.33 -1.72
C MET A 118 7.71 5.62 -3.00
N GLN A 119 8.65 5.07 -3.77
CA GLN A 119 8.33 4.37 -5.02
C GLN A 119 7.45 3.13 -4.77
N PHE A 120 7.70 2.38 -3.69
CA PHE A 120 6.86 1.27 -3.30
C PHE A 120 5.44 1.73 -2.97
N PHE A 121 5.30 2.86 -2.28
CA PHE A 121 4.00 3.40 -1.95
C PHE A 121 3.22 3.85 -3.20
N MET A 122 3.87 4.49 -4.15
CA MET A 122 3.25 4.88 -5.42
C MET A 122 2.83 3.66 -6.25
N ASP A 123 3.67 2.61 -6.31
CA ASP A 123 3.35 1.33 -6.95
C ASP A 123 2.14 0.66 -6.26
N TYR A 124 2.11 0.67 -4.92
CA TYR A 124 0.97 0.17 -4.13
C TYR A 124 -0.33 0.92 -4.46
N LEU A 125 -0.32 2.24 -4.55
CA LEU A 125 -1.50 3.03 -4.91
C LEU A 125 -2.00 2.67 -6.31
N GLU A 126 -1.10 2.47 -7.26
CA GLU A 126 -1.44 2.10 -8.63
C GLU A 126 -2.04 0.71 -8.70
N ILE A 127 -1.46 -0.27 -8.00
CA ILE A 127 -1.99 -1.62 -7.85
C ILE A 127 -3.41 -1.58 -7.25
N ARG A 128 -3.61 -0.83 -6.17
CA ARG A 128 -4.91 -0.65 -5.53
C ARG A 128 -5.94 -0.02 -6.46
N ARG A 129 -5.52 0.93 -7.29
CA ARG A 129 -6.38 1.57 -8.29
C ARG A 129 -6.78 0.59 -9.37
N ALA A 130 -5.84 -0.15 -9.94
CA ALA A 130 -6.08 -1.15 -10.98
C ALA A 130 -7.03 -2.26 -10.48
N ASP A 131 -6.80 -2.78 -9.28
CA ASP A 131 -7.68 -3.73 -8.59
C ASP A 131 -9.10 -3.16 -8.39
N THR A 132 -9.21 -1.93 -7.90
CA THR A 132 -10.51 -1.26 -7.68
C THR A 132 -11.28 -1.06 -8.99
N LEU A 133 -10.61 -0.74 -10.09
CA LEU A 133 -11.22 -0.58 -11.42
C LEU A 133 -11.72 -1.91 -12.00
N ALA A 134 -11.10 -3.02 -11.64
CA ALA A 134 -11.53 -4.38 -12.00
C ALA A 134 -12.63 -4.94 -11.08
N GLN A 135 -13.06 -4.22 -10.05
CA GLN A 135 -14.14 -4.59 -9.16
C GLN A 135 -15.50 -4.06 -9.65
N SER A 136 -16.59 -4.43 -8.95
CA SER A 136 -17.90 -3.86 -9.17
C SER A 136 -17.94 -2.34 -8.89
N ASN A 137 -19.04 -1.67 -9.25
CA ASN A 137 -19.21 -0.25 -8.92
C ASN A 137 -19.47 0.02 -7.43
N TYR A 138 -19.62 -1.02 -6.61
CA TYR A 138 -19.91 -0.88 -5.18
C TYR A 138 -18.76 -0.15 -4.45
N LYS A 139 -19.08 1.03 -3.93
CA LYS A 139 -18.13 1.94 -3.26
C LYS A 139 -16.86 2.29 -4.07
N ARG A 140 -16.90 2.14 -5.41
CA ARG A 140 -15.73 2.42 -6.27
C ARG A 140 -15.26 3.86 -6.15
N ALA A 141 -16.17 4.82 -6.22
CA ALA A 141 -15.81 6.25 -6.13
C ALA A 141 -15.16 6.61 -4.80
N GLU A 142 -15.67 6.09 -3.67
CA GLU A 142 -15.10 6.30 -2.34
C GLU A 142 -13.68 5.72 -2.24
N LYS A 143 -13.48 4.51 -2.78
CA LYS A 143 -12.16 3.85 -2.79
C LYS A 143 -11.15 4.65 -3.61
N LEU A 144 -11.54 5.12 -4.80
CA LEU A 144 -10.65 5.90 -5.67
C LEU A 144 -10.33 7.26 -5.05
N ALA A 145 -11.31 7.95 -4.46
CA ALA A 145 -11.08 9.23 -3.76
C ALA A 145 -10.09 9.08 -2.60
N ALA A 146 -10.18 7.97 -1.83
CA ALA A 146 -9.23 7.70 -0.76
C ALA A 146 -7.79 7.47 -1.29
N LEU A 147 -7.63 6.79 -2.43
CA LEU A 147 -6.33 6.62 -3.07
C LEU A 147 -5.76 7.95 -3.60
N ASP A 148 -6.61 8.82 -4.16
CA ASP A 148 -6.21 10.16 -4.61
C ASP A 148 -5.74 11.03 -3.44
N GLU A 149 -6.42 10.96 -2.30
CA GLU A 149 -6.02 11.67 -1.10
C GLU A 149 -4.69 11.15 -0.54
N MET A 150 -4.49 9.83 -0.51
CA MET A 150 -3.20 9.22 -0.13
C MET A 150 -2.06 9.68 -1.04
N ALA A 151 -2.30 9.79 -2.35
CA ALA A 151 -1.30 10.26 -3.31
C ALA A 151 -0.92 11.72 -3.06
N LYS A 152 -1.90 12.60 -2.80
CA LYS A 152 -1.64 14.01 -2.44
C LYS A 152 -0.78 14.12 -1.18
N ILE A 153 -1.13 13.36 -0.15
CA ILE A 153 -0.36 13.34 1.09
C ILE A 153 1.08 12.87 0.85
N ALA A 154 1.30 11.86 0.00
CA ALA A 154 2.64 11.39 -0.32
C ALA A 154 3.47 12.45 -1.05
N ILE A 155 2.89 13.17 -2.02
CA ILE A 155 3.54 14.28 -2.73
C ILE A 155 3.91 15.39 -1.74
N GLN A 156 3.01 15.79 -0.85
CA GLN A 156 3.29 16.77 0.18
C GLN A 156 4.44 16.36 1.10
N LEU A 157 4.48 15.06 1.53
CA LEU A 157 5.59 14.53 2.33
C LEU A 157 6.93 14.61 1.60
N GLU A 158 6.94 14.39 0.30
CA GLU A 158 8.15 14.48 -0.54
C GLU A 158 8.59 15.94 -0.72
N GLU A 159 7.68 16.85 -1.06
CA GLU A 159 7.94 18.28 -1.23
C GLU A 159 8.46 18.93 0.05
N GLU A 160 7.95 18.54 1.21
CA GLU A 160 8.38 19.02 2.51
C GLU A 160 9.71 18.39 2.99
N ASN A 161 10.30 17.47 2.23
CA ASN A 161 11.43 16.62 2.66
C ASN A 161 11.17 16.02 4.07
N ALA A 162 9.97 15.48 4.26
CA ALA A 162 9.56 14.97 5.54
C ALA A 162 10.50 13.86 6.04
N CYS A 163 10.79 13.89 7.35
CA CYS A 163 11.59 12.86 8.01
C CYS A 163 10.80 11.54 8.04
N LEU A 164 11.08 10.64 7.13
CA LEU A 164 10.32 9.39 6.97
C LEU A 164 11.02 8.17 7.57
N LYS A 165 12.36 8.22 7.70
CA LYS A 165 13.18 7.13 8.24
C LYS A 165 13.92 7.56 9.50
N LEU A 166 14.29 6.58 10.33
CA LEU A 166 15.12 6.85 11.52
C LEU A 166 16.47 7.48 11.16
N SER A 167 17.01 7.16 9.98
CA SER A 167 18.24 7.77 9.44
C SER A 167 18.11 9.24 9.11
N ASP A 168 16.89 9.74 8.93
CA ASP A 168 16.62 11.13 8.55
C ASP A 168 16.49 12.04 9.78
N LEU A 169 16.45 11.42 11.00
CA LEU A 169 16.44 12.19 12.24
C LEU A 169 17.79 12.88 12.47
N ALA A 170 17.74 14.11 12.95
CA ALA A 170 18.91 14.86 13.40
C ALA A 170 19.60 14.23 14.63
N ILE A 171 18.94 13.31 15.31
CA ILE A 171 19.46 12.54 16.46
C ILE A 171 19.59 11.07 16.09
N ASN A 172 20.51 10.39 16.75
CA ASN A 172 20.82 8.97 16.50
C ASN A 172 20.89 8.17 17.82
N GLY A 173 21.24 6.88 17.70
CA GLY A 173 21.31 6.00 18.88
C GLY A 173 22.38 6.40 19.92
N ARG A 174 23.44 7.11 19.50
CA ARG A 174 24.48 7.60 20.44
C ARG A 174 23.94 8.76 21.28
N ASP A 175 23.17 9.64 20.67
CA ASP A 175 22.53 10.75 21.38
C ASP A 175 21.52 10.24 22.41
N ALA A 176 20.71 9.25 22.04
CA ALA A 176 19.78 8.59 22.96
C ALA A 176 20.52 7.85 24.10
N ALA A 177 21.66 7.22 23.82
CA ALA A 177 22.49 6.56 24.83
C ALA A 177 23.14 7.59 25.80
N ALA A 178 23.54 8.76 25.30
CA ALA A 178 24.07 9.85 26.12
C ALA A 178 23.04 10.39 27.13
N LEU A 179 21.74 10.25 26.81
CA LEU A 179 20.61 10.57 27.72
C LEU A 179 20.32 9.43 28.73
N GLY A 180 21.13 8.38 28.75
CA GLY A 180 21.00 7.27 29.69
C GLY A 180 20.13 6.09 29.20
N LEU A 181 19.58 6.15 27.98
CA LEU A 181 18.80 5.05 27.40
C LEU A 181 19.71 3.87 27.01
N LYS A 182 19.20 2.64 27.14
CA LYS A 182 19.96 1.41 26.85
C LYS A 182 19.09 0.40 26.08
N GLY A 183 19.75 -0.40 25.26
CA GLY A 183 19.14 -1.54 24.57
C GLY A 183 17.91 -1.14 23.75
N LYS A 184 16.80 -1.85 23.92
CA LYS A 184 15.54 -1.63 23.19
C LYS A 184 14.97 -0.21 23.38
N ALA A 185 15.18 0.43 24.55
CA ALA A 185 14.65 1.77 24.84
C ALA A 185 15.20 2.83 23.87
N ILE A 186 16.43 2.67 23.35
CA ILE A 186 17.00 3.55 22.32
C ILE A 186 16.16 3.51 21.04
N GLY A 187 15.87 2.31 20.55
CA GLY A 187 15.07 2.15 19.33
C GLY A 187 13.62 2.65 19.48
N ASP A 188 13.03 2.42 20.65
CA ASP A 188 11.67 2.87 20.95
C ASP A 188 11.60 4.41 21.04
N ALA A 189 12.58 5.05 21.67
CA ALA A 189 12.68 6.50 21.74
C ALA A 189 12.85 7.15 20.35
N LEU A 190 13.74 6.62 19.51
CA LEU A 190 13.91 7.12 18.14
C LEU A 190 12.64 6.98 17.29
N LYS A 191 11.90 5.87 17.42
CA LYS A 191 10.61 5.68 16.74
C LYS A 191 9.55 6.68 17.23
N GLN A 192 9.49 6.95 18.53
CA GLN A 192 8.58 7.95 19.09
C GLN A 192 8.94 9.36 18.60
N THR A 193 10.24 9.69 18.55
CA THR A 193 10.72 10.97 18.02
C THR A 193 10.33 11.12 16.54
N LEU A 194 10.51 10.09 15.72
CA LEU A 194 10.12 10.10 14.30
C LEU A 194 8.60 10.35 14.16
N ALA A 195 7.77 9.71 14.96
CA ALA A 195 6.33 9.91 14.96
C ALA A 195 5.96 11.36 15.35
N ALA A 196 6.58 11.92 16.40
CA ALA A 196 6.35 13.28 16.87
C ALA A 196 6.77 14.34 15.84
N VAL A 197 7.91 14.14 15.15
CA VAL A 197 8.36 15.01 14.06
C VAL A 197 7.35 15.06 12.93
N ASN A 198 6.81 13.91 12.52
CA ASN A 198 5.80 13.83 11.48
C ASN A 198 4.45 14.46 11.87
N GLU A 199 4.05 14.32 13.14
CA GLU A 199 2.84 15.00 13.67
C GLU A 199 3.02 16.52 13.69
N ARG A 200 4.19 17.02 14.11
CA ARG A 200 4.51 18.46 14.09
C ARG A 200 4.58 19.03 12.67
N GLY A 201 5.14 18.30 11.74
CA GLY A 201 5.17 18.68 10.32
C GLY A 201 3.74 18.85 9.76
N ALA A 202 2.82 17.95 10.10
CA ALA A 202 1.41 18.07 9.71
C ALA A 202 0.76 19.36 10.26
N LEU A 203 1.04 19.71 11.51
CA LEU A 203 0.50 20.93 12.14
C LEU A 203 1.07 22.20 11.48
N LEU A 204 2.36 22.21 11.16
CA LEU A 204 3.01 23.36 10.51
C LEU A 204 2.49 23.53 9.06
N GLY A 205 2.26 22.45 8.33
CA GLY A 205 1.63 22.48 7.00
C GLY A 205 0.24 23.10 7.07
N PHE A 206 -0.62 22.62 7.98
CA PHE A 206 -1.96 23.18 8.19
C PHE A 206 -1.94 24.68 8.53
N ILE A 207 -1.02 25.14 9.39
CA ILE A 207 -0.88 26.55 9.73
C ILE A 207 -0.48 27.38 8.50
N ARG A 208 0.47 26.90 7.67
CA ARG A 208 0.90 27.61 6.46
C ARG A 208 -0.23 27.77 5.44
N GLU A 209 -1.00 26.71 5.19
CA GLU A 209 -2.14 26.73 4.26
C GLU A 209 -3.22 27.73 4.70
N ASN A 210 -3.54 27.78 6.02
CA ASN A 210 -4.55 28.69 6.53
C ASN A 210 -4.05 30.14 6.61
N CYS A 211 -2.79 30.37 6.98
CA CYS A 211 -2.21 31.74 6.95
C CYS A 211 -2.07 32.30 5.52
N ALA A 212 -1.81 31.45 4.53
CA ALA A 212 -1.76 31.89 3.12
C ALA A 212 -3.15 32.28 2.58
N ALA A 213 -4.21 31.58 3.03
CA ALA A 213 -5.59 31.90 2.67
C ALA A 213 -6.06 33.26 3.24
N GLU A 214 -5.60 33.63 4.42
CA GLU A 214 -5.94 34.94 5.04
C GLU A 214 -5.17 36.13 4.43
N SER A 215 -3.98 35.90 3.87
CA SER A 215 -3.19 36.95 3.22
C SER A 215 -3.60 37.26 1.78
N GLY A 216 -4.42 36.41 1.14
CA GLY A 216 -4.93 36.62 -0.22
C GLY A 216 -6.24 37.46 -0.31
N CYS A 217 -6.76 37.95 0.80
CA CYS A 217 -8.03 38.70 0.86
C CYS A 217 -7.86 40.21 1.12
N ALA A 218 -6.67 40.75 0.93
CA ALA A 218 -6.36 42.16 1.21
C ALA A 218 -5.83 42.92 -0.03
N ASP A 219 -6.43 42.74 -1.20
CA ASP A 219 -6.26 43.61 -2.35
C ASP A 219 -7.54 43.54 -3.23
N GLU A 220 -8.61 44.19 -2.80
CA GLU A 220 -9.65 44.76 -3.67
C GLU A 220 -10.06 46.16 -3.14
#